data_04948ac59c6235c0041f7a8902da765d
#
_entry.id   04948ac59c6235c0041f7a8902da765d
#
_cell.length_a   1.000
_cell.length_b   1.000
_cell.length_c   1.000
_cell.angle_alpha   90.00
_cell.angle_beta   90.00
_cell.angle_gamma   90.00
#
_symmetry.space_group_name_H-M   'P 1'
#
loop_
_entity.id
_entity.type
_entity.pdbx_description
1 polymer ?
#
loop_
_entity_poly.entity_id
_entity_poly.type
_entity_poly.pdbx_seq_one_letter_code
_entity_poly.pdbx_strand_id
1 'polypeptide(L)'
;MFRRLQNILCCVVIAGFAAVCWYGKNNGEAVMTGGAVKTTMDKPVVVIDPGHGGMDGGCVSVDGTPEKGINLAVAESLRDGLKLLGYDVVCTRESDISIYDK
;
A
#
# COMPACT_ATOMS: atom_id res chain seq x y z
N MET A 1 39.28 35.12 4.22
CA MET A 1 38.88 35.11 2.82
C MET A 1 38.23 33.78 2.42
N PHE A 2 38.83 32.64 2.67
CA PHE A 2 38.30 31.29 2.35
C PHE A 2 36.90 30.98 2.91
N ARG A 3 36.60 31.30 4.18
CA ARG A 3 35.28 31.03 4.82
C ARG A 3 34.14 31.81 4.15
N ARG A 4 34.39 33.02 3.67
CA ARG A 4 33.35 33.80 2.96
C ARG A 4 33.07 33.22 1.59
N LEU A 5 34.08 32.75 0.89
CA LEU A 5 33.94 32.10 -0.40
C LEU A 5 33.17 30.77 -0.28
N GLN A 6 33.45 29.99 0.76
CA GLN A 6 32.77 28.74 1.05
C GLN A 6 31.28 28.97 1.38
N ASN A 7 30.96 30.00 2.16
CA ASN A 7 29.57 30.34 2.47
C ASN A 7 28.79 30.79 1.23
N ILE A 8 29.42 31.58 0.35
CA ILE A 8 28.80 32.00 -0.91
C ILE A 8 28.54 30.79 -1.80
N LEU A 9 29.48 29.86 -1.90
CA LEU A 9 29.33 28.64 -2.69
C LEU A 9 28.18 27.76 -2.16
N CYS A 10 28.08 27.58 -0.84
CA CYS A 10 26.96 26.87 -0.22
C CYS A 10 25.62 27.54 -0.52
N CYS A 11 25.52 28.87 -0.42
CA CYS A 11 24.28 29.57 -0.73
C CYS A 11 23.85 29.41 -2.20
N VAL A 12 24.80 29.45 -3.13
CA VAL A 12 24.53 29.25 -4.56
C VAL A 12 24.03 27.83 -4.84
N VAL A 13 24.64 26.82 -4.21
CA VAL A 13 24.22 25.41 -4.38
C VAL A 13 22.80 25.20 -3.82
N ILE A 14 22.51 25.74 -2.62
CA ILE A 14 21.18 25.63 -1.99
C ILE A 14 20.12 26.34 -2.83
N ALA A 15 20.42 27.55 -3.32
CA ALA A 15 19.50 28.31 -4.17
C ALA A 15 19.24 27.59 -5.51
N GLY A 16 20.28 26.99 -6.11
CA GLY A 16 20.16 26.19 -7.32
C GLY A 16 19.26 24.96 -7.11
N PHE A 17 19.47 24.25 -5.99
CA PHE A 17 18.66 23.08 -5.66
C PHE A 17 17.18 23.46 -5.41
N ALA A 18 16.94 24.56 -4.68
CA ALA A 18 15.59 25.06 -4.45
C ALA A 18 14.90 25.48 -5.76
N ALA A 19 15.63 26.09 -6.69
CA ALA A 19 15.10 26.47 -8.00
C ALA A 19 14.73 25.24 -8.85
N VAL A 20 15.55 24.19 -8.84
CA VAL A 20 15.27 22.93 -9.53
C VAL A 20 14.05 22.24 -8.93
N CYS A 21 13.95 22.19 -7.60
CA CYS A 21 12.79 21.63 -6.92
C CYS A 21 11.51 22.41 -7.23
N TRP A 22 11.58 23.73 -7.27
CA TRP A 22 10.42 24.57 -7.61
C TRP A 22 10.01 24.44 -9.06
N TYR A 23 10.99 24.41 -9.98
CA TYR A 23 10.74 24.20 -11.39
C TYR A 23 10.12 22.82 -11.66
N GLY A 24 10.62 21.77 -11.01
CA GLY A 24 10.07 20.43 -11.08
C GLY A 24 8.63 20.35 -10.54
N LYS A 25 8.30 21.11 -9.48
CA LYS A 25 6.95 21.16 -8.92
C LYS A 25 5.95 21.90 -9.81
N ASN A 26 6.39 22.94 -10.53
CA ASN A 26 5.50 23.74 -11.36
C ASN A 26 5.35 23.23 -12.80
N ASN A 27 6.33 22.48 -13.31
CA ASN A 27 6.32 21.95 -14.67
C ASN A 27 6.32 20.42 -14.73
N GLY A 28 6.23 19.77 -13.57
CA GLY A 28 6.11 18.33 -13.45
C GLY A 28 4.71 17.87 -13.84
N GLU A 29 4.36 17.95 -15.12
CA GLU A 29 3.51 16.90 -15.67
C GLU A 29 4.33 15.63 -15.53
N ALA A 30 3.94 14.77 -14.59
CA ALA A 30 4.46 13.42 -14.53
C ALA A 30 4.18 12.79 -15.89
N VAL A 31 5.19 12.74 -16.75
CA VAL A 31 5.13 11.94 -17.96
C VAL A 31 5.10 10.49 -17.49
N MET A 32 3.91 10.02 -17.15
CA MET A 32 3.59 8.60 -17.11
C MET A 32 3.76 8.10 -18.55
N THR A 33 4.92 7.54 -18.88
CA THR A 33 5.15 6.72 -20.06
C THR A 33 4.34 5.42 -19.91
N GLY A 34 3.09 5.53 -20.18
CA GLY A 34 2.05 4.51 -20.19
C GLY A 34 0.75 5.27 -20.16
N GLY A 35 0.09 5.36 -21.33
CA GLY A 35 -1.09 6.20 -21.51
C GLY A 35 -2.02 6.05 -20.31
N ALA A 36 -2.11 7.08 -19.51
CA ALA A 36 -3.17 7.21 -18.54
C ALA A 36 -4.46 7.37 -19.35
N VAL A 37 -5.04 6.26 -19.72
CA VAL A 37 -6.45 6.20 -20.03
C VAL A 37 -7.11 6.70 -18.74
N LYS A 38 -7.63 7.91 -18.78
CA LYS A 38 -8.49 8.44 -17.72
C LYS A 38 -9.82 7.71 -17.85
N THR A 39 -9.80 6.42 -17.54
CA THR A 39 -11.01 5.67 -17.29
C THR A 39 -11.53 6.18 -15.96
N THR A 40 -12.68 6.83 -15.98
CA THR A 40 -13.58 6.91 -14.83
C THR A 40 -14.08 5.49 -14.55
N MET A 41 -13.16 4.58 -14.27
CA MET A 41 -13.51 3.26 -13.76
C MET A 41 -13.70 3.44 -12.28
N ASP A 42 -14.86 3.04 -11.80
CA ASP A 42 -15.05 2.73 -10.38
C ASP A 42 -13.83 1.92 -9.93
N LYS A 43 -13.23 2.30 -8.80
CA LYS A 43 -12.07 1.60 -8.28
C LYS A 43 -12.42 0.11 -8.19
N PRO A 44 -11.54 -0.79 -8.66
CA PRO A 44 -11.83 -2.21 -8.56
C PRO A 44 -11.98 -2.59 -7.09
N VAL A 45 -13.04 -3.32 -6.77
CA VAL A 45 -13.24 -3.92 -5.47
C VAL A 45 -12.40 -5.20 -5.40
N VAL A 46 -11.54 -5.30 -4.39
CA VAL A 46 -10.77 -6.51 -4.12
C VAL A 46 -11.52 -7.35 -3.09
N VAL A 47 -11.84 -8.58 -3.44
CA VAL A 47 -12.43 -9.54 -2.51
C VAL A 47 -11.32 -10.44 -1.96
N ILE A 48 -11.22 -10.52 -0.64
CA ILE A 48 -10.29 -11.42 0.06
C ILE A 48 -11.11 -12.51 0.74
N ASP A 49 -10.76 -13.75 0.44
CA ASP A 49 -11.41 -14.94 1.00
C ASP A 49 -10.41 -15.72 1.86
N PRO A 50 -10.37 -15.50 3.19
CA PRO A 50 -9.53 -16.29 4.08
C PRO A 50 -10.07 -17.71 4.20
N GLY A 51 -9.36 -18.69 3.63
CA GLY A 51 -9.76 -20.09 3.67
C GLY A 51 -9.98 -20.62 5.09
N HIS A 52 -10.85 -21.63 5.22
CA HIS A 52 -11.26 -22.23 6.48
C HIS A 52 -12.02 -21.28 7.41
N GLY A 53 -12.36 -21.71 8.64
CA GLY A 53 -13.03 -20.88 9.65
C GLY A 53 -14.11 -21.63 10.43
N GLY A 54 -14.45 -21.17 11.62
CA GLY A 54 -15.41 -21.84 12.51
C GLY A 54 -14.98 -23.27 12.86
N MET A 55 -15.81 -24.25 12.55
CA MET A 55 -15.52 -25.67 12.80
C MET A 55 -14.44 -26.24 11.86
N ASP A 56 -14.22 -25.64 10.69
CA ASP A 56 -13.17 -26.04 9.77
C ASP A 56 -11.84 -25.37 10.14
N GLY A 57 -10.97 -26.09 10.80
CA GLY A 57 -9.64 -25.62 11.20
C GLY A 57 -8.60 -25.61 10.08
N GLY A 58 -8.84 -26.33 9.00
CA GLY A 58 -7.80 -26.65 8.02
C GLY A 58 -6.74 -27.59 8.59
N CYS A 59 -5.54 -27.54 8.04
CA CYS A 59 -4.39 -28.29 8.58
C CYS A 59 -3.98 -27.73 9.93
N VAL A 60 -3.35 -28.57 10.75
CA VAL A 60 -2.78 -28.18 12.04
C VAL A 60 -1.28 -28.40 11.99
N SER A 61 -0.51 -27.39 12.33
CA SER A 61 0.94 -27.47 12.40
C SER A 61 1.42 -28.31 13.59
N VAL A 62 2.72 -28.61 13.63
CA VAL A 62 3.33 -29.46 14.69
C VAL A 62 3.17 -28.83 16.09
N ASP A 63 3.10 -27.51 16.17
CA ASP A 63 2.89 -26.76 17.42
C ASP A 63 1.41 -26.58 17.80
N GLY A 64 0.49 -27.17 17.02
CA GLY A 64 -0.96 -27.10 17.28
C GLY A 64 -1.67 -25.89 16.69
N THR A 65 -1.01 -25.07 15.90
CA THR A 65 -1.61 -23.88 15.28
C THR A 65 -2.48 -24.28 14.09
N PRO A 66 -3.80 -23.95 14.07
CA PRO A 66 -4.68 -24.26 12.95
C PRO A 66 -4.49 -23.27 11.79
N GLU A 67 -4.59 -23.77 10.57
CA GLU A 67 -4.42 -23.00 9.34
C GLU A 67 -5.38 -21.82 9.23
N LYS A 68 -6.62 -21.98 9.65
CA LYS A 68 -7.67 -20.94 9.61
C LYS A 68 -7.24 -19.62 10.28
N GLY A 69 -6.47 -19.70 11.37
CA GLY A 69 -5.96 -18.53 12.08
C GLY A 69 -4.89 -17.80 11.31
N ILE A 70 -3.98 -18.55 10.68
CA ILE A 70 -2.93 -17.99 9.82
C ILE A 70 -3.55 -17.31 8.60
N ASN A 71 -4.52 -17.97 7.95
CA ASN A 71 -5.21 -17.41 6.79
C ASN A 71 -5.93 -16.10 7.13
N LEU A 72 -6.58 -16.03 8.30
CA LEU A 72 -7.23 -14.81 8.76
C LEU A 72 -6.22 -13.68 8.99
N ALA A 73 -5.12 -13.94 9.68
CA ALA A 73 -4.10 -12.93 9.97
C ALA A 73 -3.44 -12.37 8.69
N VAL A 74 -3.19 -13.24 7.70
CA VAL A 74 -2.66 -12.83 6.40
C VAL A 74 -3.69 -11.96 5.65
N ALA A 75 -4.97 -12.37 5.65
CA ALA A 75 -6.04 -11.64 5.01
C ALA A 75 -6.25 -10.25 5.62
N GLU A 76 -6.20 -10.12 6.94
CA GLU A 76 -6.28 -8.84 7.64
C GLU A 76 -5.13 -7.91 7.25
N SER A 77 -3.90 -8.43 7.24
CA SER A 77 -2.72 -7.67 6.83
C SER A 77 -2.81 -7.20 5.38
N LEU A 78 -3.27 -8.08 4.48
CA LEU A 78 -3.47 -7.76 3.07
C LEU A 78 -4.57 -6.71 2.88
N ARG A 79 -5.70 -6.86 3.57
CA ARG A 79 -6.80 -5.89 3.58
C ARG A 79 -6.30 -4.50 3.95
N ASP A 80 -5.56 -4.40 5.04
CA ASP A 80 -5.09 -3.13 5.56
C ASP A 80 -4.07 -2.48 4.61
N GLY A 81 -3.17 -3.28 4.02
CA GLY A 81 -2.25 -2.81 2.99
C GLY A 81 -2.95 -2.30 1.73
N LEU A 82 -3.95 -3.01 1.23
CA LEU A 82 -4.72 -2.62 0.05
C LEU A 82 -5.56 -1.34 0.32
N LYS A 83 -6.16 -1.22 1.52
CA LYS A 83 -6.88 0.00 1.91
C LYS A 83 -5.95 1.22 1.95
N LEU A 84 -4.71 1.07 2.44
CA LEU A 84 -3.71 2.15 2.41
C LEU A 84 -3.35 2.57 0.98
N LEU A 85 -3.36 1.63 0.03
CA LEU A 85 -3.15 1.89 -1.40
C LEU A 85 -4.40 2.49 -2.08
N GLY A 86 -5.51 2.63 -1.35
CA GLY A 86 -6.74 3.25 -1.83
C GLY A 86 -7.68 2.32 -2.59
N TYR A 87 -7.54 1.00 -2.44
CA TYR A 87 -8.49 0.03 -2.97
C TYR A 87 -9.70 -0.12 -2.03
N ASP A 88 -10.86 -0.42 -2.62
CA ASP A 88 -12.02 -0.90 -1.87
C ASP A 88 -11.85 -2.41 -1.65
N VAL A 89 -11.94 -2.83 -0.39
CA VAL A 89 -11.66 -4.23 -0.01
C VAL A 89 -12.82 -4.80 0.79
N VAL A 90 -13.25 -6.00 0.40
CA VAL A 90 -14.28 -6.78 1.08
C VAL A 90 -13.66 -8.11 1.51
N CYS A 91 -13.82 -8.50 2.77
CA CYS A 91 -13.44 -9.83 3.25
C CYS A 91 -14.69 -10.70 3.40
N THR A 92 -14.61 -11.97 3.00
CA THR A 92 -15.73 -12.93 3.17
C THR A 92 -15.97 -13.27 4.64
N ARG A 93 -14.91 -13.22 5.46
CA ARG A 93 -14.95 -13.25 6.93
C ARG A 93 -13.90 -12.35 7.55
N GLU A 94 -14.18 -11.79 8.71
CA GLU A 94 -13.28 -10.95 9.49
C GLU A 94 -13.09 -11.49 10.93
N SER A 95 -13.51 -12.72 11.19
CA SER A 95 -13.37 -13.41 12.46
C SER A 95 -13.31 -14.92 12.23
N ASP A 96 -13.12 -15.69 13.31
CA ASP A 96 -13.14 -17.17 13.23
C ASP A 96 -14.55 -17.71 13.14
N ILE A 97 -15.20 -17.48 12.01
CA ILE A 97 -16.52 -17.98 11.65
C ILE A 97 -16.45 -18.72 10.32
N SER A 98 -17.40 -19.66 10.11
CA SER A 98 -17.61 -20.27 8.81
C SER A 98 -18.57 -19.39 7.97
N ILE A 99 -18.26 -19.22 6.69
CA ILE A 99 -19.18 -18.52 5.77
C ILE A 99 -20.44 -19.34 5.48
N TYR A 100 -20.43 -20.62 5.84
CA TYR A 100 -21.55 -21.56 5.65
C TYR A 100 -22.48 -21.67 6.85
N ASP A 101 -22.14 -21.07 7.99
CA ASP A 101 -22.91 -21.15 9.23
C ASP A 101 -23.98 -20.03 9.35
N LYS A 102 -24.51 -19.56 8.22
CA LYS A 102 -25.54 -18.51 8.15
C LYS A 102 -26.91 -19.10 7.90
#